data_99d6985d256e9cf98658ca76d331f057
#
_entry.id   99d6985d256e9cf98658ca76d331f057
#
_cell.length_a   1.000
_cell.length_b   1.000
_cell.length_c   1.000
_cell.angle_alpha   90.00
_cell.angle_beta   90.00
_cell.angle_gamma   90.00
#
_symmetry.space_group_name_H-M   'P 1'
#
loop_
_entity.id
_entity.type
_entity.pdbx_description
1 polymer ?
#
loop_
_entity_poly.entity_id
_entity_poly.type
_entity_poly.pdbx_seq_one_letter_code
_entity_poly.pdbx_strand_id
1 'polypeptide(L)'
;MTFKILSIDGGGIRGIIPAVVLEEIEKIIGKPISSLFDLVAGTSTGGILALGLAKPNPYGLPEHSAHKLVGLYDSEGTNIFHRSFFHKILSLGNLSNAKYPTRGLEDALDRYFGEAMLSETLVDLVIPSYDIEKRLPIYFTSYFAKGRPGFDHKMRYVAQSTASAPTYFKPFKLRTGSDVGHLSLIDGGVFANNPTLAALSEATGSCGARIGNLFIVSLGTGQGARPISLKRAANWGLVG
;
A
#
# COMPACT_ATOMS: atom_id res chain seq x y z
N MET A 1 12.59 11.31 23.12
CA MET A 1 12.85 10.19 22.19
C MET A 1 12.57 10.63 20.77
N THR A 2 13.32 10.14 19.80
CA THR A 2 13.08 10.40 18.37
C THR A 2 11.95 9.49 17.89
N PHE A 3 10.91 10.07 17.28
CA PHE A 3 9.81 9.33 16.66
C PHE A 3 10.21 8.93 15.23
N LYS A 4 10.16 7.64 14.92
CA LYS A 4 10.70 7.06 13.68
C LYS A 4 9.57 6.68 12.72
N ILE A 5 9.63 7.18 11.52
CA ILE A 5 8.62 6.96 10.47
C ILE A 5 9.28 6.22 9.29
N LEU A 6 8.62 5.17 8.80
CA LEU A 6 8.91 4.54 7.52
C LEU A 6 7.80 4.88 6.52
N SER A 7 8.15 5.41 5.36
CA SER A 7 7.24 5.71 4.25
C SER A 7 7.61 4.87 3.03
N ILE A 8 6.66 4.15 2.45
CA ILE A 8 6.87 3.24 1.31
C ILE A 8 5.95 3.64 0.16
N ASP A 9 6.57 4.01 -0.96
CA ASP A 9 5.85 4.48 -2.15
C ASP A 9 5.06 3.38 -2.85
N GLY A 10 4.02 3.81 -3.58
CA GLY A 10 3.34 2.99 -4.56
C GLY A 10 4.20 2.73 -5.81
N GLY A 11 3.94 1.62 -6.51
CA GLY A 11 4.70 1.31 -7.73
C GLY A 11 4.43 -0.07 -8.34
N GLY A 12 3.37 -0.76 -7.95
CA GLY A 12 3.02 -2.09 -8.46
C GLY A 12 4.14 -3.10 -8.20
N ILE A 13 4.55 -3.88 -9.21
CA ILE A 13 5.62 -4.89 -9.08
C ILE A 13 6.95 -4.31 -8.58
N ARG A 14 7.21 -3.03 -8.81
CA ARG A 14 8.44 -2.38 -8.34
C ARG A 14 8.52 -2.24 -6.81
N GLY A 15 7.45 -2.60 -6.09
CA GLY A 15 7.47 -2.77 -4.63
C GLY A 15 8.51 -3.79 -4.15
N ILE A 16 9.01 -4.65 -5.03
CA ILE A 16 10.16 -5.53 -4.74
C ILE A 16 11.41 -4.71 -4.33
N ILE A 17 11.60 -3.51 -4.87
CA ILE A 17 12.77 -2.65 -4.55
C ILE A 17 12.79 -2.28 -3.06
N PRO A 18 11.76 -1.60 -2.51
CA PRO A 18 11.73 -1.33 -1.06
C PRO A 18 11.67 -2.63 -0.23
N ALA A 19 11.05 -3.71 -0.71
CA ALA A 19 11.02 -4.98 0.03
C ALA A 19 12.44 -5.55 0.25
N VAL A 20 13.29 -5.55 -0.79
CA VAL A 20 14.70 -6.00 -0.69
C VAL A 20 15.52 -5.08 0.22
N VAL A 21 15.30 -3.75 0.15
CA VAL A 21 15.96 -2.81 1.08
C VAL A 21 15.59 -3.10 2.53
N LEU A 22 14.29 -3.37 2.80
CA LEU A 22 13.81 -3.69 4.14
C LEU A 22 14.32 -5.06 4.63
N GLU A 23 14.43 -6.04 3.74
CA GLU A 23 15.07 -7.33 4.05
C GLU A 23 16.52 -7.15 4.49
N GLU A 24 17.28 -6.32 3.78
CA GLU A 24 18.68 -6.06 4.13
C GLU A 24 18.80 -5.30 5.46
N ILE A 25 17.90 -4.36 5.74
CA ILE A 25 17.83 -3.69 7.05
C ILE A 25 17.57 -4.70 8.17
N GLU A 26 16.62 -5.63 8.01
CA GLU A 26 16.36 -6.69 9.00
C GLU A 26 17.59 -7.58 9.22
N LYS A 27 18.30 -7.95 8.15
CA LYS A 27 19.52 -8.77 8.26
C LYS A 27 20.63 -8.05 9.02
N ILE A 28 20.89 -6.77 8.71
CA ILE A 28 21.95 -5.99 9.34
C ILE A 28 21.65 -5.72 10.81
N ILE A 29 20.40 -5.36 11.13
CA ILE A 29 20.02 -4.94 12.49
C ILE A 29 19.65 -6.14 13.38
N GLY A 30 19.23 -7.26 12.78
CA GLY A 30 18.79 -8.47 13.50
C GLY A 30 17.45 -8.29 14.21
N LYS A 31 16.62 -7.34 13.76
CA LYS A 31 15.29 -7.04 14.32
C LYS A 31 14.27 -6.82 13.23
N PRO A 32 12.98 -7.18 13.48
CA PRO A 32 11.93 -6.96 12.50
C PRO A 32 11.65 -5.45 12.31
N ILE A 33 11.27 -5.06 11.10
CA ILE A 33 10.96 -3.67 10.74
C ILE A 33 9.92 -3.06 11.70
N SER A 34 8.89 -3.80 12.07
CA SER A 34 7.84 -3.35 13.00
C SER A 34 8.36 -2.91 14.37
N SER A 35 9.56 -3.35 14.77
CA SER A 35 10.20 -2.94 16.03
C SER A 35 11.17 -1.76 15.88
N LEU A 36 11.48 -1.36 14.65
CA LEU A 36 12.45 -0.30 14.35
C LEU A 36 11.80 1.07 14.17
N PHE A 37 10.52 1.11 13.83
CA PHE A 37 9.75 2.31 13.55
C PHE A 37 8.54 2.42 14.48
N ASP A 38 8.11 3.65 14.74
CA ASP A 38 6.93 3.95 15.54
C ASP A 38 5.67 4.04 14.66
N LEU A 39 5.85 4.41 13.36
CA LEU A 39 4.79 4.50 12.37
C LEU A 39 5.30 4.07 11.00
N VAL A 40 4.49 3.29 10.28
CA VAL A 40 4.76 2.90 8.89
C VAL A 40 3.61 3.37 8.01
N ALA A 41 3.94 4.09 6.95
CA ALA A 41 2.98 4.48 5.92
C ALA A 41 3.29 3.81 4.60
N GLY A 42 2.26 3.39 3.87
CA GLY A 42 2.45 2.74 2.58
C GLY A 42 1.29 2.95 1.64
N THR A 43 1.57 3.19 0.36
CA THR A 43 0.56 3.36 -0.69
C THR A 43 0.63 2.22 -1.69
N SER A 44 -0.54 1.69 -2.10
CA SER A 44 -0.59 0.63 -3.13
C SER A 44 0.26 -0.59 -2.71
N THR A 45 1.23 -0.98 -3.52
CA THR A 45 2.20 -2.03 -3.17
C THR A 45 2.94 -1.72 -1.86
N GLY A 46 3.29 -0.46 -1.59
CA GLY A 46 3.87 -0.02 -0.31
C GLY A 46 2.92 -0.23 0.86
N GLY A 47 1.60 -0.09 0.64
CA GLY A 47 0.58 -0.39 1.64
C GLY A 47 0.48 -1.88 1.95
N ILE A 48 0.61 -2.74 0.93
CA ILE A 48 0.68 -4.19 1.13
C ILE A 48 1.92 -4.56 1.97
N LEU A 49 3.09 -3.96 1.67
CA LEU A 49 4.30 -4.16 2.47
C LEU A 49 4.13 -3.67 3.90
N ALA A 50 3.61 -2.46 4.10
CA ALA A 50 3.40 -1.89 5.43
C ALA A 50 2.48 -2.78 6.30
N LEU A 51 1.35 -3.22 5.73
CA LEU A 51 0.44 -4.15 6.40
C LEU A 51 1.11 -5.49 6.71
N GLY A 52 1.87 -6.06 5.76
CA GLY A 52 2.56 -7.32 5.94
C GLY A 52 3.62 -7.28 7.06
N LEU A 53 4.41 -6.20 7.12
CA LEU A 53 5.42 -5.99 8.17
C LEU A 53 4.80 -5.78 9.56
N ALA A 54 3.58 -5.23 9.62
CA ALA A 54 2.89 -4.91 10.86
C ALA A 54 1.96 -6.02 11.37
N LYS A 55 1.68 -7.05 10.54
CA LYS A 55 0.77 -8.13 10.91
C LYS A 55 1.34 -8.99 12.04
N PRO A 56 0.62 -9.16 13.17
CA PRO A 56 1.01 -10.08 14.22
C PRO A 56 0.67 -11.54 13.84
N ASN A 57 1.46 -12.47 14.35
CA ASN A 57 1.07 -13.87 14.47
C ASN A 57 0.28 -14.09 15.78
N PRO A 58 -0.24 -15.31 16.06
CA PRO A 58 -0.99 -15.61 17.28
C PRO A 58 -0.23 -15.39 18.61
N TYR A 59 1.09 -15.24 18.54
CA TYR A 59 1.96 -15.00 19.70
C TYR A 59 2.32 -13.52 19.87
N GLY A 60 1.75 -12.61 19.07
CA GLY A 60 2.04 -11.18 19.14
C GLY A 60 3.40 -10.80 18.54
N LEU A 61 4.01 -11.66 17.72
CA LEU A 61 5.24 -11.42 16.98
C LEU A 61 4.93 -11.16 15.50
N PRO A 62 5.84 -10.55 14.73
CA PRO A 62 5.64 -10.38 13.29
C PRO A 62 5.37 -11.71 12.57
N GLU A 63 4.27 -11.79 11.83
CA GLU A 63 3.91 -12.96 11.02
C GLU A 63 4.86 -13.12 9.81
N HIS A 64 5.28 -11.99 9.25
CA HIS A 64 6.10 -11.95 8.05
C HIS A 64 7.38 -11.15 8.30
N SER A 65 8.52 -11.73 7.96
CA SER A 65 9.76 -10.98 7.77
C SER A 65 9.73 -10.25 6.43
N ALA A 66 10.58 -9.23 6.27
CA ALA A 66 10.76 -8.56 4.98
C ALA A 66 11.20 -9.55 3.88
N HIS A 67 12.03 -10.55 4.20
CA HIS A 67 12.38 -11.65 3.29
C HIS A 67 11.16 -12.39 2.75
N LYS A 68 10.20 -12.75 3.64
CA LYS A 68 8.97 -13.43 3.22
C LYS A 68 8.12 -12.54 2.30
N LEU A 69 8.13 -11.22 2.52
CA LEU A 69 7.41 -10.26 1.68
C LEU A 69 8.10 -10.02 0.32
N VAL A 70 9.43 -10.18 0.21
CA VAL A 70 10.11 -10.26 -1.11
C VAL A 70 9.56 -11.44 -1.90
N GLY A 71 9.37 -12.61 -1.27
CA GLY A 71 8.77 -13.78 -1.89
C GLY A 71 7.36 -13.56 -2.45
N LEU A 72 6.59 -12.61 -1.91
CA LEU A 72 5.29 -12.23 -2.47
C LEU A 72 5.42 -11.71 -3.91
N TYR A 73 6.46 -10.98 -4.22
CA TYR A 73 6.71 -10.46 -5.57
C TYR A 73 7.27 -11.54 -6.52
N ASP A 74 8.05 -12.49 -6.02
CA ASP A 74 8.61 -13.57 -6.82
C ASP A 74 7.57 -14.65 -7.14
N SER A 75 6.81 -15.11 -6.15
CA SER A 75 5.84 -16.20 -6.30
C SER A 75 4.47 -15.74 -6.80
N GLU A 76 3.98 -14.62 -6.28
CA GLU A 76 2.66 -14.08 -6.61
C GLU A 76 2.72 -12.94 -7.63
N GLY A 77 3.89 -12.32 -7.81
CA GLY A 77 4.07 -11.23 -8.77
C GLY A 77 3.68 -11.62 -10.20
N THR A 78 3.86 -12.88 -10.58
CA THR A 78 3.37 -13.42 -11.87
C THR A 78 1.85 -13.61 -11.90
N ASN A 79 1.21 -13.91 -10.77
CA ASN A 79 -0.23 -14.14 -10.66
C ASN A 79 -1.00 -12.81 -10.46
N ILE A 80 -0.49 -11.94 -9.61
CA ILE A 80 -1.08 -10.62 -9.31
C ILE A 80 -0.74 -9.62 -10.40
N PHE A 81 0.53 -9.63 -10.84
CA PHE A 81 1.08 -8.66 -11.79
C PHE A 81 1.52 -9.35 -13.08
N HIS A 82 0.76 -10.22 -13.68
CA HIS A 82 1.10 -11.05 -14.85
C HIS A 82 2.13 -10.41 -15.79
N ARG A 83 3.18 -11.14 -16.22
CA ARG A 83 4.26 -10.67 -17.11
C ARG A 83 3.73 -10.01 -18.41
N SER A 84 2.55 -10.37 -18.86
CA SER A 84 1.78 -9.71 -19.93
C SER A 84 1.33 -8.28 -19.60
N PHE A 85 1.36 -7.92 -18.32
CA PHE A 85 0.92 -6.65 -17.77
C PHE A 85 1.79 -5.46 -18.23
N PHE A 86 3.11 -5.60 -18.18
CA PHE A 86 4.01 -4.51 -18.59
C PHE A 86 4.16 -4.39 -20.11
N HIS A 87 4.02 -5.49 -20.87
CA HIS A 87 4.10 -5.45 -22.32
C HIS A 87 2.83 -4.88 -22.98
N LYS A 88 1.65 -5.06 -22.38
CA LYS A 88 0.38 -4.54 -22.90
C LYS A 88 0.04 -3.10 -22.49
N ILE A 89 0.70 -2.54 -21.49
CA ILE A 89 0.59 -1.10 -21.18
C ILE A 89 1.11 -0.23 -22.33
N LEU A 90 2.07 -0.75 -23.10
CA LEU A 90 2.63 -0.09 -24.28
C LEU A 90 1.85 -0.36 -25.58
N SER A 91 0.88 -1.26 -25.58
CA SER A 91 0.02 -1.54 -26.73
C SER A 91 -1.42 -1.17 -26.44
N LEU A 92 -1.82 -0.05 -27.00
CA LEU A 92 -3.17 0.49 -27.13
C LEU A 92 -4.19 -0.59 -27.52
N GLY A 93 -5.19 -0.80 -26.68
CA GLY A 93 -6.36 -1.59 -27.08
C GLY A 93 -7.08 -2.27 -25.94
N ASN A 94 -7.83 -1.50 -25.16
CA ASN A 94 -9.14 -1.87 -24.58
C ASN A 94 -9.65 -0.75 -23.66
N LEU A 95 -10.48 0.10 -24.21
CA LEU A 95 -11.06 1.28 -23.56
C LEU A 95 -12.30 0.97 -22.70
N SER A 96 -12.75 -0.29 -22.60
CA SER A 96 -14.10 -0.56 -22.08
C SER A 96 -14.20 -1.42 -20.82
N ASN A 97 -13.13 -2.07 -20.31
CA ASN A 97 -13.21 -2.88 -19.08
C ASN A 97 -11.90 -2.90 -18.31
N ALA A 98 -11.98 -3.04 -16.96
CA ALA A 98 -10.83 -3.28 -16.09
C ALA A 98 -10.03 -4.49 -16.60
N LYS A 99 -8.70 -4.33 -16.76
CA LYS A 99 -7.84 -5.28 -17.48
C LYS A 99 -7.69 -6.65 -16.82
N TYR A 100 -7.93 -6.73 -15.49
CA TYR A 100 -7.64 -7.94 -14.71
C TYR A 100 -8.81 -8.37 -13.88
N PRO A 101 -9.04 -9.70 -13.79
CA PRO A 101 -9.87 -10.24 -12.74
C PRO A 101 -9.21 -9.93 -11.40
N THR A 102 -9.93 -9.28 -10.50
CA THR A 102 -9.50 -8.95 -9.12
C THR A 102 -9.16 -10.19 -8.30
N ARG A 103 -9.62 -11.38 -8.72
CA ARG A 103 -9.51 -12.65 -8.01
C ARG A 103 -8.06 -13.03 -7.65
N GLY A 104 -7.10 -12.83 -8.55
CA GLY A 104 -5.69 -13.15 -8.26
C GLY A 104 -5.10 -12.29 -7.14
N LEU A 105 -5.45 -11.01 -7.10
CA LEU A 105 -5.08 -10.10 -6.00
C LEU A 105 -5.82 -10.51 -4.72
N GLU A 106 -7.12 -10.74 -4.78
CA GLU A 106 -7.94 -11.16 -3.63
C GLU A 106 -7.41 -12.45 -2.99
N ASP A 107 -7.16 -13.49 -3.78
CA ASP A 107 -6.64 -14.77 -3.31
C ASP A 107 -5.25 -14.62 -2.64
N ALA A 108 -4.40 -13.74 -3.16
CA ALA A 108 -3.11 -13.46 -2.55
C ALA A 108 -3.28 -12.70 -1.22
N LEU A 109 -4.10 -11.66 -1.20
CA LEU A 109 -4.36 -10.89 0.02
C LEU A 109 -5.01 -11.75 1.11
N ASP A 110 -5.90 -12.67 0.73
CA ASP A 110 -6.50 -13.62 1.67
C ASP A 110 -5.45 -14.56 2.28
N ARG A 111 -4.49 -15.07 1.49
CA ARG A 111 -3.40 -15.93 2.01
C ARG A 111 -2.47 -15.20 2.97
N TYR A 112 -2.15 -13.92 2.68
CA TYR A 112 -1.19 -13.16 3.48
C TYR A 112 -1.82 -12.54 4.72
N PHE A 113 -3.05 -12.07 4.64
CA PHE A 113 -3.69 -11.31 5.72
C PHE A 113 -4.79 -12.07 6.47
N GLY A 114 -5.49 -13.00 5.79
CA GLY A 114 -6.58 -13.75 6.41
C GLY A 114 -7.63 -12.83 7.05
N GLU A 115 -7.94 -13.09 8.32
CA GLU A 115 -8.94 -12.35 9.09
C GLU A 115 -8.34 -11.24 9.97
N ALA A 116 -7.02 -10.99 9.91
CA ALA A 116 -6.34 -10.00 10.74
C ALA A 116 -6.94 -8.60 10.57
N MET A 117 -7.11 -7.89 11.68
CA MET A 117 -7.73 -6.57 11.75
C MET A 117 -6.66 -5.46 11.80
N LEU A 118 -7.01 -4.26 11.34
CA LEU A 118 -6.11 -3.12 11.35
C LEU A 118 -5.74 -2.67 12.78
N SER A 119 -6.63 -2.90 13.75
CA SER A 119 -6.38 -2.62 15.17
C SER A 119 -5.32 -3.51 15.81
N GLU A 120 -5.04 -4.68 15.22
CA GLU A 120 -4.10 -5.68 15.76
C GLU A 120 -2.63 -5.41 15.40
N THR A 121 -2.35 -4.37 14.58
CA THR A 121 -1.01 -4.10 14.06
C THR A 121 0.03 -3.85 15.14
N LEU A 122 1.24 -4.39 14.94
CA LEU A 122 2.39 -4.29 15.84
C LEU A 122 3.02 -2.90 15.89
N VAL A 123 2.82 -2.11 14.84
CA VAL A 123 3.31 -0.73 14.69
C VAL A 123 2.18 0.10 14.10
N ASP A 124 2.15 1.39 14.40
CA ASP A 124 1.11 2.26 13.85
C ASP A 124 1.20 2.37 12.32
N LEU A 125 0.04 2.39 11.66
CA LEU A 125 -0.06 2.41 10.20
C LEU A 125 -0.87 3.58 9.68
N VAL A 126 -0.45 4.06 8.49
CA VAL A 126 -1.24 4.96 7.63
C VAL A 126 -1.25 4.44 6.21
N ILE A 127 -2.42 4.07 5.72
CA ILE A 127 -2.61 3.50 4.38
C ILE A 127 -3.61 4.37 3.58
N PRO A 128 -3.13 5.14 2.58
CA PRO A 128 -4.00 5.97 1.75
C PRO A 128 -4.84 5.15 0.76
N SER A 129 -6.07 5.61 0.52
CA SER A 129 -6.96 5.18 -0.55
C SER A 129 -7.85 6.37 -0.95
N TYR A 130 -8.65 6.27 -2.01
CA TYR A 130 -9.49 7.36 -2.48
C TYR A 130 -10.91 6.88 -2.75
N ASP A 131 -11.91 7.53 -2.14
CA ASP A 131 -13.31 7.27 -2.41
C ASP A 131 -13.78 8.08 -3.62
N ILE A 132 -14.09 7.39 -4.72
CA ILE A 132 -14.47 8.01 -6.00
C ILE A 132 -15.88 8.58 -5.99
N GLU A 133 -16.80 8.01 -5.20
CA GLU A 133 -18.17 8.51 -5.11
C GLU A 133 -18.24 9.79 -4.28
N LYS A 134 -17.56 9.82 -3.13
CA LYS A 134 -17.50 10.99 -2.25
C LYS A 134 -16.45 12.01 -2.68
N ARG A 135 -15.52 11.61 -3.58
CA ARG A 135 -14.40 12.43 -4.06
C ARG A 135 -13.50 12.91 -2.91
N LEU A 136 -13.19 12.00 -1.99
CA LEU A 136 -12.41 12.30 -0.79
C LEU A 136 -11.23 11.33 -0.63
N PRO A 137 -10.07 11.84 -0.19
CA PRO A 137 -8.98 10.99 0.28
C PRO A 137 -9.43 10.24 1.54
N ILE A 138 -9.09 8.97 1.62
CA ILE A 138 -9.32 8.10 2.77
C ILE A 138 -7.96 7.67 3.29
N TYR A 139 -7.78 7.74 4.60
CA TYR A 139 -6.61 7.24 5.30
C TYR A 139 -7.06 6.16 6.30
N PHE A 140 -6.68 4.92 6.04
CA PHE A 140 -6.82 3.86 7.02
C PHE A 140 -5.68 3.98 8.03
N THR A 141 -6.00 4.23 9.30
CA THR A 141 -5.00 4.35 10.35
C THR A 141 -5.28 3.36 11.46
N SER A 142 -4.24 2.70 11.96
CA SER A 142 -4.36 1.79 13.10
C SER A 142 -4.75 2.54 14.38
N TYR A 143 -4.37 3.81 14.50
CA TYR A 143 -4.76 4.66 15.62
C TYR A 143 -6.28 4.78 15.77
N PHE A 144 -6.99 5.10 14.68
CA PHE A 144 -8.45 5.15 14.71
C PHE A 144 -9.09 3.77 14.82
N ALA A 145 -8.50 2.74 14.19
CA ALA A 145 -8.98 1.36 14.28
C ALA A 145 -8.99 0.86 15.73
N LYS A 146 -7.93 1.12 16.50
CA LYS A 146 -7.83 0.74 17.91
C LYS A 146 -8.86 1.42 18.82
N GLY A 147 -9.26 2.66 18.49
CA GLY A 147 -10.17 3.46 19.31
C GLY A 147 -11.63 3.48 18.85
N ARG A 148 -11.93 3.03 17.64
CA ARG A 148 -13.26 3.18 17.00
C ARG A 148 -13.63 1.97 16.15
N PRO A 149 -14.51 1.08 16.61
CA PRO A 149 -14.86 -0.16 15.90
C PRO A 149 -15.33 0.06 14.45
N GLY A 150 -16.00 1.17 14.13
CA GLY A 150 -16.43 1.49 12.77
C GLY A 150 -15.30 1.83 11.79
N PHE A 151 -14.07 2.04 12.29
CA PHE A 151 -12.85 2.28 11.49
C PHE A 151 -11.91 1.09 11.47
N ASP A 152 -12.25 0.02 12.19
CA ASP A 152 -11.46 -1.20 12.20
C ASP A 152 -11.88 -2.12 11.07
N HIS A 153 -10.99 -2.29 10.12
CA HIS A 153 -11.20 -3.08 8.91
C HIS A 153 -10.19 -4.22 8.82
N LYS A 154 -10.59 -5.30 8.15
CA LYS A 154 -9.65 -6.40 7.84
C LYS A 154 -8.50 -5.89 7.01
N MET A 155 -7.26 -6.27 7.37
CA MET A 155 -6.04 -5.86 6.66
C MET A 155 -6.13 -6.16 5.17
N ARG A 156 -6.68 -7.32 4.76
CA ARG A 156 -6.88 -7.67 3.34
C ARG A 156 -7.75 -6.66 2.59
N TYR A 157 -8.78 -6.09 3.24
CA TYR A 157 -9.64 -5.08 2.62
C TYR A 157 -8.95 -3.71 2.52
N VAL A 158 -8.14 -3.36 3.51
CA VAL A 158 -7.29 -2.16 3.48
C VAL A 158 -6.25 -2.28 2.36
N ALA A 159 -5.59 -3.44 2.25
CA ALA A 159 -4.64 -3.74 1.19
C ALA A 159 -5.28 -3.67 -0.20
N GLN A 160 -6.47 -4.28 -0.38
CA GLN A 160 -7.21 -4.21 -1.63
C GLN A 160 -7.63 -2.79 -1.97
N SER A 161 -8.09 -2.01 -0.98
CA SER A 161 -8.50 -0.61 -1.18
C SER A 161 -7.36 0.24 -1.74
N THR A 162 -6.18 0.17 -1.10
CA THR A 162 -5.02 0.97 -1.51
C THR A 162 -4.40 0.49 -2.83
N ALA A 163 -4.59 -0.79 -3.22
CA ALA A 163 -4.02 -1.39 -4.43
C ALA A 163 -4.97 -1.44 -5.64
N SER A 164 -6.22 -0.94 -5.50
CA SER A 164 -7.22 -0.95 -6.58
C SER A 164 -6.94 0.15 -7.61
N ALA A 165 -5.81 0.05 -8.32
CA ALA A 165 -5.36 1.05 -9.29
C ALA A 165 -6.32 1.18 -10.48
N PRO A 166 -6.80 2.41 -10.82
CA PRO A 166 -7.65 2.66 -11.98
C PRO A 166 -7.05 2.09 -13.27
N THR A 167 -7.89 1.63 -14.16
CA THR A 167 -7.57 0.94 -15.40
C THR A 167 -7.03 -0.49 -15.23
N TYR A 168 -6.51 -0.82 -14.07
CA TYR A 168 -5.95 -2.13 -13.73
C TYR A 168 -6.96 -3.01 -13.01
N PHE A 169 -7.53 -2.52 -11.96
CA PHE A 169 -8.51 -3.21 -11.14
C PHE A 169 -9.83 -2.42 -11.08
N LYS A 170 -10.91 -3.14 -10.77
CA LYS A 170 -12.18 -2.49 -10.44
C LYS A 170 -12.07 -1.77 -9.11
N PRO A 171 -12.80 -0.65 -8.90
CA PRO A 171 -12.93 -0.05 -7.58
C PRO A 171 -13.40 -1.09 -6.55
N PHE A 172 -12.81 -1.06 -5.37
CA PHE A 172 -13.18 -1.96 -4.28
C PHE A 172 -14.32 -1.36 -3.46
N LYS A 173 -15.40 -2.13 -3.28
CA LYS A 173 -16.53 -1.74 -2.46
C LYS A 173 -16.35 -2.24 -1.04
N LEU A 174 -15.91 -1.35 -0.14
CA LEU A 174 -15.77 -1.64 1.29
C LEU A 174 -17.09 -1.34 2.01
N ARG A 175 -17.69 -2.36 2.63
CA ARG A 175 -18.88 -2.16 3.49
C ARG A 175 -18.43 -1.52 4.81
N THR A 176 -19.11 -0.44 5.21
CA THR A 176 -18.96 0.16 6.55
C THR A 176 -19.99 -0.44 7.48
N GLY A 177 -19.71 -0.53 8.78
CA GLY A 177 -20.55 -1.23 9.76
C GLY A 177 -21.97 -0.66 10.00
N SER A 178 -22.37 0.40 9.28
CA SER A 178 -23.75 0.88 9.25
C SER A 178 -24.51 0.21 8.10
N ASP A 179 -25.74 -0.22 8.33
CA ASP A 179 -26.59 -1.02 7.43
C ASP A 179 -26.79 -0.45 6.00
N VAL A 180 -26.32 0.74 5.71
CA VAL A 180 -26.57 1.46 4.45
C VAL A 180 -25.29 2.03 3.83
N GLY A 181 -24.12 1.90 4.46
CA GLY A 181 -22.90 2.59 4.04
C GLY A 181 -21.87 1.71 3.34
N HIS A 182 -21.27 2.25 2.29
CA HIS A 182 -20.04 1.70 1.69
C HIS A 182 -19.10 2.83 1.24
N LEU A 183 -17.84 2.47 1.02
CA LEU A 183 -16.86 3.30 0.36
C LEU A 183 -16.54 2.65 -0.99
N SER A 184 -16.44 3.45 -2.04
CA SER A 184 -16.06 3.02 -3.38
C SER A 184 -14.61 3.41 -3.65
N LEU A 185 -13.69 2.50 -3.32
CA LEU A 185 -12.28 2.79 -3.13
C LEU A 185 -11.42 2.44 -4.34
N ILE A 186 -10.48 3.32 -4.62
CA ILE A 186 -9.40 3.13 -5.58
C ILE A 186 -8.04 3.37 -4.93
N ASP A 187 -6.97 3.02 -5.64
CA ASP A 187 -5.58 3.14 -5.19
C ASP A 187 -5.26 4.56 -4.67
N GLY A 188 -4.60 4.60 -3.52
CA GLY A 188 -4.14 5.84 -2.91
C GLY A 188 -3.11 6.61 -3.74
N GLY A 189 -2.45 5.94 -4.69
CA GLY A 189 -1.47 6.54 -5.59
C GLY A 189 -2.02 7.64 -6.50
N VAL A 190 -3.35 7.74 -6.65
CA VAL A 190 -3.98 8.83 -7.41
C VAL A 190 -3.77 10.21 -6.78
N PHE A 191 -3.46 10.29 -5.48
CA PHE A 191 -3.23 11.56 -4.80
C PHE A 191 -2.02 11.55 -3.84
N ALA A 192 -1.65 10.39 -3.28
CA ALA A 192 -0.58 10.24 -2.29
C ALA A 192 0.30 9.02 -2.59
N ASN A 193 0.92 8.97 -3.80
CA ASN A 193 1.82 7.87 -4.16
C ASN A 193 2.99 7.74 -3.19
N ASN A 194 3.56 8.85 -2.75
CA ASN A 194 4.48 8.91 -1.62
C ASN A 194 3.69 9.34 -0.38
N PRO A 195 3.51 8.47 0.63
CA PRO A 195 2.66 8.77 1.79
C PRO A 195 3.38 9.51 2.93
N THR A 196 4.58 10.04 2.73
CA THR A 196 5.39 10.68 3.78
C THR A 196 4.64 11.83 4.46
N LEU A 197 3.93 12.66 3.68
CA LEU A 197 3.19 13.78 4.25
C LEU A 197 1.98 13.31 5.08
N ALA A 198 1.32 12.24 4.65
CA ALA A 198 0.24 11.62 5.43
C ALA A 198 0.78 11.04 6.75
N ALA A 199 1.94 10.36 6.70
CA ALA A 199 2.62 9.84 7.90
C ALA A 199 3.04 10.96 8.86
N LEU A 200 3.58 12.06 8.32
CA LEU A 200 3.94 13.25 9.12
C LEU A 200 2.71 13.84 9.83
N SER A 201 1.60 13.97 9.11
CA SER A 201 0.34 14.48 9.67
C SER A 201 -0.19 13.58 10.78
N GLU A 202 -0.19 12.26 10.58
CA GLU A 202 -0.62 11.29 11.60
C GLU A 202 0.31 11.30 12.83
N ALA A 203 1.63 11.29 12.61
CA ALA A 203 2.62 11.32 13.69
C ALA A 203 2.44 12.55 14.59
N THR A 204 2.25 13.73 14.00
CA THR A 204 2.12 14.99 14.75
C THR A 204 0.71 15.23 15.30
N GLY A 205 -0.33 14.79 14.59
CA GLY A 205 -1.73 14.99 14.96
C GLY A 205 -2.24 13.94 15.95
N SER A 206 -2.07 12.66 15.63
CA SER A 206 -2.65 11.55 16.41
C SER A 206 -1.65 10.94 17.39
N CYS A 207 -0.38 10.77 17.00
CA CYS A 207 0.63 10.14 17.84
C CYS A 207 1.38 11.11 18.76
N GLY A 208 1.13 12.42 18.67
CA GLY A 208 1.73 13.44 19.54
C GLY A 208 3.23 13.67 19.32
N ALA A 209 3.78 13.26 18.17
CA ALA A 209 5.18 13.47 17.84
C ALA A 209 5.47 14.96 17.57
N ARG A 210 6.67 15.42 17.98
CA ARG A 210 7.12 16.80 17.70
C ARG A 210 7.94 16.83 16.42
N ILE A 211 7.67 17.76 15.51
CA ILE A 211 8.37 17.91 14.22
C ILE A 211 9.90 17.91 14.38
N GLY A 212 10.44 18.59 15.41
CA GLY A 212 11.89 18.64 15.67
C GLY A 212 12.51 17.32 16.14
N ASN A 213 11.70 16.30 16.44
CA ASN A 213 12.17 15.00 16.96
C ASN A 213 11.78 13.84 16.04
N LEU A 214 11.66 14.08 14.74
CA LEU A 214 11.30 13.05 13.76
C LEU A 214 12.55 12.51 13.04
N PHE A 215 12.54 11.20 12.80
CA PHE A 215 13.43 10.53 11.86
C PHE A 215 12.58 9.82 10.82
N ILE A 216 12.74 10.19 9.56
CA ILE A 216 11.91 9.69 8.47
C ILE A 216 12.78 8.96 7.46
N VAL A 217 12.43 7.70 7.17
CA VAL A 217 12.96 6.93 6.05
C VAL A 217 11.87 6.85 4.98
N SER A 218 12.15 7.34 3.78
CA SER A 218 11.24 7.25 2.64
C SER A 218 11.84 6.37 1.55
N LEU A 219 11.15 5.29 1.21
CA LEU A 219 11.58 4.30 0.23
C LEU A 219 10.72 4.40 -1.03
N GLY A 220 11.36 4.78 -2.14
CA GLY A 220 10.72 4.81 -3.45
C GLY A 220 10.77 3.47 -4.17
N THR A 221 9.97 3.35 -5.22
CA THR A 221 9.92 2.17 -6.11
C THR A 221 10.71 2.36 -7.41
N GLY A 222 11.59 3.36 -7.45
CA GLY A 222 12.39 3.71 -8.61
C GLY A 222 11.62 4.47 -9.69
N GLN A 223 12.37 5.05 -10.62
CA GLN A 223 11.82 5.82 -11.74
C GLN A 223 12.23 5.21 -13.08
N GLY A 224 11.29 5.15 -14.03
CA GLY A 224 11.60 4.70 -15.39
C GLY A 224 12.46 5.73 -16.13
N ALA A 225 13.67 5.34 -16.53
CA ALA A 225 14.65 6.23 -17.17
C ALA A 225 14.45 6.41 -18.68
N ARG A 226 13.30 6.06 -19.26
CA ARG A 226 13.07 6.22 -20.70
C ARG A 226 12.53 7.61 -21.02
N PRO A 227 13.33 8.52 -21.60
CA PRO A 227 12.85 9.83 -22.01
C PRO A 227 11.82 9.69 -23.14
N ILE A 228 10.78 10.48 -23.06
CA ILE A 228 9.78 10.58 -24.12
C ILE A 228 10.22 11.75 -25.01
N SER A 229 10.53 11.48 -26.29
CA SER A 229 10.94 12.55 -27.19
C SER A 229 9.77 13.52 -27.45
N LEU A 230 10.09 14.80 -27.65
CA LEU A 230 9.10 15.82 -28.01
C LEU A 230 8.27 15.40 -29.25
N LYS A 231 8.92 14.79 -30.26
CA LYS A 231 8.24 14.28 -31.47
C LYS A 231 7.19 13.22 -31.14
N ARG A 232 7.46 12.36 -30.16
CA ARG A 232 6.50 11.34 -29.72
C ARG A 232 5.37 11.96 -28.89
N ALA A 233 5.70 12.91 -28.03
CA ALA A 233 4.71 13.60 -27.21
C ALA A 233 3.81 14.52 -28.04
N ALA A 234 4.32 15.16 -29.08
CA ALA A 234 3.54 16.03 -29.98
C ALA A 234 2.42 15.29 -30.72
N ASN A 235 2.51 13.96 -30.83
CA ASN A 235 1.50 13.12 -31.49
C ASN A 235 0.59 12.42 -30.47
N TRP A 236 0.60 12.82 -29.20
CA TRP A 236 -0.34 12.26 -28.22
C TRP A 236 -1.76 12.75 -28.51
N GLY A 237 -2.68 11.79 -28.67
CA GLY A 237 -4.12 12.02 -28.65
C GLY A 237 -4.70 11.64 -27.28
N LEU A 238 -6.03 11.57 -27.21
CA LEU A 238 -6.76 11.08 -26.02
C LEU A 238 -6.38 9.65 -25.62
N VAL A 239 -5.66 8.93 -26.44
CA VAL A 239 -5.28 7.50 -26.32
C VAL A 239 -3.77 7.30 -26.58
N GLY A 240 -2.97 8.34 -26.61
CA GLY A 240 -1.55 8.30 -26.96
C GLY A 240 -0.61 8.12 -25.79
#